data_d858b2f037d973414b0ebea7c65c3e59
#
_entry.id   d858b2f037d973414b0ebea7c65c3e59
#
_cell.length_a   1.000
_cell.length_b   1.000
_cell.length_c   1.000
_cell.angle_alpha   90.00
_cell.angle_beta   90.00
_cell.angle_gamma   90.00
#
_symmetry.space_group_name_H-M   'P 1'
#
loop_
_entity.id
_entity.type
_entity.pdbx_description
1 polymer ?
#
loop_
_entity_poly.entity_id
_entity_poly.type
_entity_poly.pdbx_seq_one_letter_code
_entity_poly.pdbx_strand_id
1 'polypeptide(L)'
;MATTYSAQKTKWDQNSPTTMIKANEQAGRVRIAYASAEAASLAVGPIEMFNLPNGARILSGEVVHDALGSSTTVSVGHAAYVNSAGTVVALDVDEYKAAAASTGIATVAIAATSALGRNSVVNANDVGIPIT
;
A
#
# COMPACT_ATOMS: atom_id res chain seq x y z
N MET A 1 -4.15 -26.35 -28.68
CA MET A 1 -4.12 -25.03 -28.03
C MET A 1 -2.84 -24.92 -27.21
N ALA A 2 -2.05 -23.87 -27.34
CA ALA A 2 -0.89 -23.65 -26.48
C ALA A 2 -1.36 -23.19 -25.09
N THR A 3 -0.84 -23.81 -24.03
CA THR A 3 -1.14 -23.43 -22.66
C THR A 3 -0.25 -22.27 -22.25
N THR A 4 -0.85 -21.17 -21.80
CA THR A 4 -0.12 -20.02 -21.24
C THR A 4 0.01 -20.19 -19.74
N TYR A 5 1.20 -20.07 -19.20
CA TYR A 5 1.48 -20.18 -17.77
C TYR A 5 1.70 -18.81 -17.14
N SER A 6 1.30 -18.66 -15.86
CA SER A 6 1.66 -17.48 -15.07
C SER A 6 3.17 -17.49 -14.77
N ALA A 7 3.71 -16.32 -14.41
CA ALA A 7 5.12 -16.21 -14.03
C ALA A 7 5.47 -17.13 -12.84
N GLN A 8 4.57 -17.27 -11.87
CA GLN A 8 4.72 -18.13 -10.70
C GLN A 8 4.72 -19.61 -11.10
N LYS A 9 3.82 -20.02 -12.00
CA LYS A 9 3.78 -21.40 -12.51
C LYS A 9 5.06 -21.75 -13.27
N THR A 10 5.56 -20.83 -14.08
CA THR A 10 6.83 -21.00 -14.80
C THR A 10 8.01 -21.18 -13.84
N LYS A 11 8.10 -20.35 -12.78
CA LYS A 11 9.12 -20.48 -11.74
C LYS A 11 9.03 -21.81 -11.01
N TRP A 12 7.81 -22.27 -10.72
CA TRP A 12 7.55 -23.54 -10.06
C TRP A 12 8.08 -24.72 -10.88
N ASP A 13 7.83 -24.73 -12.17
CA ASP A 13 8.23 -25.81 -13.08
C ASP A 13 9.74 -25.83 -13.35
N GLN A 14 10.39 -24.68 -13.33
CA GLN A 14 11.84 -24.57 -13.58
C GLN A 14 12.71 -25.13 -12.44
N ASN A 15 12.20 -25.11 -11.20
CA ASN A 15 12.88 -25.63 -10.00
C ASN A 15 14.38 -25.26 -9.90
N SER A 16 14.73 -24.05 -10.33
CA SER A 16 16.11 -23.54 -10.30
C SER A 16 16.33 -22.63 -9.11
N PRO A 17 17.47 -22.70 -8.39
CA PRO A 17 17.75 -21.83 -7.24
C PRO A 17 17.65 -20.34 -7.54
N THR A 18 17.92 -19.93 -8.78
CA THR A 18 17.87 -18.53 -9.22
C THR A 18 16.46 -18.07 -9.59
N THR A 19 15.53 -18.99 -9.85
CA THR A 19 14.16 -18.71 -10.31
C THR A 19 13.10 -19.23 -9.38
N MET A 20 13.46 -19.74 -8.19
CA MET A 20 12.51 -20.27 -7.21
C MET A 20 11.43 -19.26 -6.83
N ILE A 21 10.21 -19.75 -6.65
CA ILE A 21 9.15 -18.98 -6.03
C ILE A 21 9.56 -18.58 -4.62
N LYS A 22 9.41 -17.31 -4.29
CA LYS A 22 9.66 -16.83 -2.93
C LYS A 22 8.52 -17.28 -2.01
N ALA A 23 8.83 -17.54 -0.74
CA ALA A 23 7.84 -17.98 0.25
C ALA A 23 6.65 -17.02 0.38
N ASN A 24 6.86 -15.71 0.21
CA ASN A 24 5.79 -14.72 0.24
C ASN A 24 4.90 -14.70 -1.02
N GLU A 25 5.30 -15.38 -2.09
CA GLU A 25 4.48 -15.51 -3.30
C GLU A 25 3.51 -16.70 -3.23
N GLN A 26 3.81 -17.71 -2.42
CA GLN A 26 3.01 -18.94 -2.36
C GLN A 26 2.53 -19.31 -0.95
N ALA A 27 3.34 -19.12 0.08
CA ALA A 27 3.03 -19.54 1.45
C ALA A 27 3.27 -18.43 2.48
N GLY A 28 3.24 -17.17 2.04
CA GLY A 28 3.42 -16.01 2.90
C GLY A 28 2.27 -15.83 3.90
N ARG A 29 2.60 -15.28 5.07
CA ARG A 29 1.59 -14.92 6.08
C ARG A 29 0.95 -13.60 5.71
N VAL A 30 -0.37 -13.51 5.80
CA VAL A 30 -1.09 -12.25 5.80
C VAL A 30 -0.94 -11.60 7.17
N ARG A 31 -0.60 -10.32 7.19
CA ARG A 31 -0.53 -9.47 8.39
C ARG A 31 -1.44 -8.28 8.20
N ILE A 32 -2.00 -7.79 9.30
CA ILE A 32 -2.84 -6.61 9.32
C ILE A 32 -2.06 -5.52 10.06
N ALA A 33 -1.96 -4.33 9.45
CA ALA A 33 -1.55 -3.12 10.11
C ALA A 33 -2.81 -2.29 10.41
N TYR A 34 -2.90 -1.72 11.59
CA TYR A 34 -3.99 -0.86 12.02
C TYR A 34 -3.43 0.39 12.67
N ALA A 35 -4.02 1.52 12.34
CA ALA A 35 -3.76 2.78 13.03
C ALA A 35 -5.02 3.64 13.06
N SER A 36 -5.10 4.52 14.01
CA SER A 36 -6.18 5.51 14.13
C SER A 36 -5.60 6.85 14.52
N ALA A 37 -6.21 7.92 14.03
CA ALA A 37 -5.93 9.29 14.45
C ALA A 37 -7.24 9.97 14.78
N GLU A 38 -7.29 10.65 15.90
CA GLU A 38 -8.42 11.44 16.36
C GLU A 38 -7.91 12.81 16.78
N ALA A 39 -8.56 13.86 16.29
CA ALA A 39 -8.26 15.22 16.71
C ALA A 39 -9.53 16.08 16.62
N ALA A 40 -9.71 16.93 17.61
CA ALA A 40 -10.84 17.86 17.66
C ALA A 40 -10.78 18.93 16.55
N SER A 41 -9.60 19.19 16.01
CA SER A 41 -9.37 20.08 14.86
C SER A 41 -8.11 19.63 14.14
N LEU A 42 -8.28 18.93 13.02
CA LEU A 42 -7.18 18.56 12.14
C LEU A 42 -6.85 19.74 11.23
N ALA A 43 -5.60 20.16 11.23
CA ALA A 43 -5.09 21.00 10.16
C ALA A 43 -5.07 20.19 8.85
N VAL A 44 -5.27 20.86 7.73
CA VAL A 44 -5.13 20.22 6.41
C VAL A 44 -3.68 19.81 6.22
N GLY A 45 -3.45 18.53 5.98
CA GLY A 45 -2.10 18.00 5.78
C GLY A 45 -2.04 16.47 5.92
N PRO A 46 -0.92 15.86 5.59
CA PRO A 46 -0.73 14.43 5.73
C PRO A 46 -0.62 14.03 7.22
N ILE A 47 -1.19 12.89 7.56
CA ILE A 47 -1.09 12.25 8.87
C ILE A 47 -0.37 10.92 8.67
N GLU A 48 0.83 10.79 9.17
CA GLU A 48 1.56 9.51 9.11
C GLU A 48 0.94 8.52 10.10
N MET A 49 0.47 7.39 9.59
CA MET A 49 -0.26 6.39 10.36
C MET A 49 0.63 5.23 10.82
N PHE A 50 1.38 4.62 9.91
CA PHE A 50 2.28 3.51 10.19
C PHE A 50 3.26 3.31 9.04
N ASN A 51 4.30 2.48 9.25
CA ASN A 51 5.27 2.15 8.22
C ASN A 51 5.01 0.74 7.66
N LEU A 52 4.98 0.63 6.33
CA LEU A 52 5.01 -0.67 5.65
C LEU A 52 6.45 -1.15 5.51
N PRO A 53 6.78 -2.37 5.99
CA PRO A 53 8.14 -2.88 5.91
C PRO A 53 8.55 -3.22 4.48
N ASN A 54 9.84 -3.13 4.21
CA ASN A 54 10.41 -3.55 2.92
C ASN A 54 10.01 -5.00 2.59
N GLY A 55 9.67 -5.24 1.33
CA GLY A 55 9.24 -6.54 0.82
C GLY A 55 7.80 -6.92 1.14
N ALA A 56 7.06 -6.11 1.90
CA ALA A 56 5.62 -6.33 2.09
C ALA A 56 4.88 -6.22 0.74
N ARG A 57 3.80 -6.96 0.60
CA ARG A 57 2.88 -6.85 -0.54
C ARG A 57 1.53 -6.38 -0.05
N ILE A 58 1.05 -5.28 -0.60
CA ILE A 58 -0.26 -4.73 -0.25
C ILE A 58 -1.33 -5.56 -0.97
N LEU A 59 -2.21 -6.19 -0.21
CA LEU A 59 -3.31 -6.98 -0.74
C LEU A 59 -4.59 -6.16 -0.83
N SER A 60 -4.91 -5.45 0.24
CA SER A 60 -6.06 -4.55 0.35
C SER A 60 -5.97 -3.77 1.64
N GLY A 61 -6.80 -2.75 1.79
CA GLY A 61 -7.00 -2.05 3.03
C GLY A 61 -8.28 -1.22 2.97
N GLU A 62 -8.60 -0.60 4.08
CA GLU A 62 -9.75 0.28 4.23
C GLU A 62 -9.36 1.50 5.05
N VAL A 63 -9.94 2.63 4.72
CA VAL A 63 -9.95 3.82 5.57
C VAL A 63 -11.39 4.12 6.00
N VAL A 64 -11.58 4.30 7.28
CA VAL A 64 -12.86 4.73 7.86
C VAL A 64 -12.68 6.14 8.39
N HIS A 65 -13.56 7.04 8.01
CA HIS A 65 -13.52 8.42 8.47
C HIS A 65 -14.91 8.96 8.77
N ASP A 66 -14.97 9.87 9.69
CA ASP A 66 -16.16 10.68 9.96
C ASP A 66 -16.37 11.75 8.88
N ALA A 67 -17.49 12.45 8.95
CA ALA A 67 -17.74 13.61 8.13
C ALA A 67 -16.73 14.72 8.47
N LEU A 68 -15.84 15.04 7.56
CA LEU A 68 -14.79 16.04 7.77
C LEU A 68 -15.19 17.46 7.32
N GLY A 69 -16.42 17.61 6.83
CA GLY A 69 -16.98 18.88 6.40
C GLY A 69 -17.08 19.07 4.89
N SER A 70 -17.68 20.17 4.48
CA SER A 70 -17.78 20.54 3.07
C SER A 70 -16.42 20.96 2.52
N SER A 71 -16.13 20.61 1.30
CA SER A 71 -14.89 20.95 0.59
C SER A 71 -13.61 20.28 1.14
N THR A 72 -13.76 19.21 1.91
CA THR A 72 -12.63 18.37 2.33
C THR A 72 -12.59 17.09 1.53
N THR A 73 -11.37 16.56 1.34
CA THR A 73 -11.13 15.28 0.67
C THR A 73 -10.22 14.42 1.52
N VAL A 74 -10.37 13.10 1.37
CA VAL A 74 -9.48 12.10 1.94
C VAL A 74 -8.79 11.35 0.81
N SER A 75 -7.49 11.22 0.90
CA SER A 75 -6.66 10.38 0.06
C SER A 75 -5.77 9.49 0.95
N VAL A 76 -5.18 8.47 0.40
CA VAL A 76 -4.20 7.62 1.09
C VAL A 76 -3.01 7.39 0.19
N GLY A 77 -1.85 7.68 0.70
CA GLY A 77 -0.60 7.54 -0.02
C GLY A 77 0.57 7.28 0.91
N HIS A 78 1.73 7.82 0.58
CA HIS A 78 2.93 7.70 1.40
C HIS A 78 3.67 9.02 1.51
N ALA A 79 4.34 9.23 2.64
CA ALA A 79 5.32 10.30 2.79
C ALA A 79 6.59 10.00 1.98
N ALA A 80 7.48 10.98 1.88
CA ALA A 80 8.77 10.75 1.25
C ALA A 80 9.57 9.68 2.02
N TYR A 81 10.20 8.76 1.30
CA TYR A 81 10.99 7.68 1.91
C TYR A 81 12.24 7.38 1.07
N VAL A 82 13.12 6.55 1.61
CA VAL A 82 14.30 6.07 0.89
C VAL A 82 14.09 4.62 0.50
N ASN A 83 14.26 4.30 -0.78
CA ASN A 83 14.14 2.93 -1.27
C ASN A 83 15.36 2.07 -0.89
N SER A 84 15.30 0.77 -1.18
CA SER A 84 16.39 -0.18 -0.90
C SER A 84 17.70 0.12 -1.64
N ALA A 85 17.65 0.91 -2.71
CA ALA A 85 18.83 1.37 -3.45
C ALA A 85 19.42 2.69 -2.93
N GLY A 86 18.85 3.26 -1.85
CA GLY A 86 19.29 4.52 -1.28
C GLY A 86 18.74 5.76 -1.99
N THR A 87 17.81 5.61 -2.94
CA THR A 87 17.20 6.72 -3.66
C THR A 87 16.00 7.27 -2.90
N VAL A 88 15.90 8.59 -2.81
CA VAL A 88 14.72 9.26 -2.24
C VAL A 88 13.55 9.15 -3.21
N VAL A 89 12.44 8.61 -2.72
CA VAL A 89 11.13 8.62 -3.38
C VAL A 89 10.33 9.78 -2.81
N ALA A 90 9.79 10.62 -3.69
CA ALA A 90 9.02 11.79 -3.27
C ALA A 90 7.69 11.39 -2.61
N LEU A 91 7.14 12.29 -1.82
CA LEU A 91 5.79 12.18 -1.26
C LEU A 91 4.76 11.97 -2.40
N ASP A 92 3.89 10.99 -2.22
CA ASP A 92 2.69 10.79 -3.05
C ASP A 92 1.50 10.53 -2.11
N VAL A 93 0.59 11.48 -2.03
CA VAL A 93 -0.51 11.48 -1.05
C VAL A 93 -1.72 10.67 -1.50
N ASP A 94 -1.75 10.19 -2.73
CA ASP A 94 -2.90 9.52 -3.33
C ASP A 94 -2.58 8.20 -4.07
N GLU A 95 -1.35 7.69 -3.91
CA GLU A 95 -0.88 6.44 -4.53
C GLU A 95 -1.83 5.26 -4.27
N TYR A 96 -2.35 5.11 -3.04
CA TYR A 96 -3.20 3.97 -2.66
C TYR A 96 -4.69 4.28 -2.73
N LYS A 97 -5.05 5.54 -2.69
CA LYS A 97 -6.42 6.01 -2.85
C LYS A 97 -6.43 7.45 -3.33
N ALA A 98 -6.95 7.66 -4.52
CA ALA A 98 -7.18 9.00 -5.06
C ALA A 98 -8.10 9.83 -4.13
N ALA A 99 -7.87 11.13 -4.10
CA ALA A 99 -8.64 12.07 -3.29
C ALA A 99 -10.14 11.98 -3.62
N ALA A 100 -10.95 11.82 -2.58
CA ALA A 100 -12.39 11.78 -2.68
C ALA A 100 -13.03 12.62 -1.59
N ALA A 101 -14.22 13.19 -1.89
CA ALA A 101 -14.96 14.01 -0.95
C ALA A 101 -15.27 13.25 0.34
N SER A 102 -15.13 13.91 1.49
CA SER A 102 -15.31 13.36 2.84
C SER A 102 -16.44 14.05 3.60
N THR A 103 -17.53 14.39 2.89
CA THR A 103 -18.68 15.11 3.46
C THR A 103 -19.55 14.24 4.37
N GLY A 104 -19.40 12.93 4.35
CA GLY A 104 -20.13 11.97 5.18
C GLY A 104 -19.21 10.92 5.78
N ILE A 105 -19.73 10.18 6.76
CA ILE A 105 -19.07 8.99 7.30
C ILE A 105 -18.94 7.97 6.18
N ALA A 106 -17.76 7.45 5.98
CA ALA A 106 -17.52 6.44 4.92
C ALA A 106 -16.46 5.42 5.32
N THR A 107 -16.63 4.21 4.79
CA THR A 107 -15.60 3.19 4.70
C THR A 107 -15.19 3.05 3.25
N VAL A 108 -13.95 3.32 2.94
CA VAL A 108 -13.45 3.37 1.57
C VAL A 108 -12.27 2.43 1.41
N ALA A 109 -12.32 1.61 0.36
CA ALA A 109 -11.24 0.71 0.03
C ALA A 109 -9.99 1.48 -0.43
N ILE A 110 -8.83 1.07 0.06
CA ILE A 110 -7.52 1.49 -0.40
C ILE A 110 -6.83 0.35 -1.15
N ALA A 111 -5.90 0.65 -2.02
CA ALA A 111 -5.25 -0.34 -2.88
C ALA A 111 -6.27 -1.25 -3.61
N ALA A 112 -7.37 -0.66 -4.10
CA ALA A 112 -8.47 -1.40 -4.70
C ALA A 112 -8.11 -2.00 -6.06
N THR A 113 -7.18 -1.39 -6.78
CA THR A 113 -6.73 -1.79 -8.12
C THR A 113 -5.21 -1.83 -8.20
N SER A 114 -4.67 -2.41 -9.27
CA SER A 114 -3.23 -2.40 -9.52
C SER A 114 -2.69 -0.99 -9.75
N ALA A 115 -3.49 -0.08 -10.32
CA ALA A 115 -3.15 1.32 -10.48
C ALA A 115 -3.09 2.09 -9.15
N LEU A 116 -3.74 1.56 -8.12
CA LEU A 116 -3.73 2.08 -6.75
C LEU A 116 -2.90 1.18 -5.83
N GLY A 117 -1.79 0.66 -6.28
CA GLY A 117 -0.82 -0.07 -5.49
C GLY A 117 -1.20 -1.48 -5.06
N ARG A 118 -2.35 -2.03 -5.49
CA ARG A 118 -2.72 -3.42 -5.17
C ARG A 118 -1.71 -4.41 -5.72
N ASN A 119 -1.25 -5.31 -4.87
CA ASN A 119 -0.18 -6.27 -5.15
C ASN A 119 1.21 -5.64 -5.41
N SER A 120 1.36 -4.34 -5.21
CA SER A 120 2.67 -3.70 -5.21
C SER A 120 3.55 -4.28 -4.11
N VAL A 121 4.83 -4.44 -4.41
CA VAL A 121 5.83 -4.83 -3.43
C VAL A 121 6.50 -3.58 -2.91
N VAL A 122 6.43 -3.39 -1.61
CA VAL A 122 7.11 -2.27 -0.93
C VAL A 122 8.61 -2.38 -1.16
N ASN A 123 9.20 -1.35 -1.76
CA ASN A 123 10.63 -1.23 -1.97
C ASN A 123 11.16 -0.05 -1.16
N ALA A 124 11.51 -0.31 0.07
CA ALA A 124 12.01 0.69 1.02
C ALA A 124 13.31 0.22 1.66
N ASN A 125 13.98 1.12 2.40
CA ASN A 125 15.04 0.76 3.32
C ASN A 125 14.48 0.09 4.60
N ASP A 126 15.31 -0.09 5.61
CA ASP A 126 14.92 -0.76 6.87
C ASP A 126 13.85 0.02 7.67
N VAL A 127 13.67 1.30 7.40
CA VAL A 127 12.63 2.14 8.05
C VAL A 127 11.24 1.84 7.49
N GLY A 128 11.15 1.44 6.23
CA GLY A 128 9.89 1.18 5.55
C GLY A 128 9.31 2.41 4.85
N ILE A 129 8.07 2.27 4.36
CA ILE A 129 7.30 3.35 3.71
C ILE A 129 6.29 3.90 4.72
N PRO A 130 6.37 5.18 5.11
CA PRO A 130 5.36 5.81 5.96
C PRO A 130 4.04 5.99 5.17
N ILE A 131 2.94 5.46 5.69
CA ILE A 131 1.60 5.62 5.10
C ILE A 131 0.94 6.86 5.68
N THR A 132 0.41 7.70 4.80
CA THR A 132 -0.27 8.96 5.11
C THR A 132 -1.68 8.99 4.56
#